data_02a14274fd9b37ae49736d6c108f00cf
#
_entry.id   02a14274fd9b37ae49736d6c108f00cf
#
_cell.length_a   1.000
_cell.length_b   1.000
_cell.length_c   1.000
_cell.angle_alpha   90.00
_cell.angle_beta   90.00
_cell.angle_gamma   90.00
#
_symmetry.space_group_name_H-M   'P 1'
#
loop_
_entity.id
_entity.type
_entity.pdbx_description
1 polymer ?
#
loop_
_entity_poly.entity_id
_entity_poly.type
_entity_poly.pdbx_seq_one_letter_code
_entity_poly.pdbx_strand_id
1 'polypeptide(L)'
;MKLLVACVVSMILAGCAMLPSSFDAQEHARIVTINQLSADNRVCATRELAQTTSQEITREADWVHRYGASLGNNEKMTRMHANLLAMSRELSERYGRGEVSVVYCRAKLDNIHKATQTMIGVSARRPRL
;
A
#
# COMPACT_ATOMS: atom_id res chain seq x y z
N MET A 1 31.93 -31.74 20.86
CA MET A 1 32.31 -30.69 19.91
C MET A 1 31.47 -30.68 18.64
N LYS A 2 31.21 -31.78 17.98
CA LYS A 2 30.40 -31.82 16.73
C LYS A 2 28.93 -31.42 16.90
N LEU A 3 28.30 -31.71 18.05
CA LEU A 3 26.90 -31.33 18.35
C LEU A 3 26.73 -29.85 18.62
N LEU A 4 27.69 -29.18 19.27
CA LEU A 4 27.69 -27.75 19.57
C LEU A 4 27.80 -26.92 18.30
N VAL A 5 28.61 -27.36 17.33
CA VAL A 5 28.75 -26.66 16.04
C VAL A 5 27.47 -26.75 15.22
N ALA A 6 26.75 -27.87 15.24
CA ALA A 6 25.48 -28.02 14.55
C ALA A 6 24.38 -27.11 15.11
N CYS A 7 24.29 -26.94 16.43
CA CYS A 7 23.33 -26.00 17.07
C CYS A 7 23.61 -24.54 16.74
N VAL A 8 24.87 -24.10 16.67
CA VAL A 8 25.25 -22.74 16.35
C VAL A 8 24.91 -22.40 14.89
N VAL A 9 25.16 -23.34 13.96
CA VAL A 9 24.82 -23.14 12.54
C VAL A 9 23.30 -23.06 12.34
N SER A 10 22.51 -23.87 13.08
CA SER A 10 21.05 -23.80 13.02
C SER A 10 20.45 -22.47 13.53
N MET A 11 21.06 -21.88 14.56
CA MET A 11 20.62 -20.55 15.08
C MET A 11 20.92 -19.42 14.11
N ILE A 12 22.00 -19.50 13.34
CA ILE A 12 22.34 -18.45 12.36
C ILE A 12 21.36 -18.48 11.17
N LEU A 13 20.90 -19.65 10.75
CA LEU A 13 19.93 -19.79 9.66
C LEU A 13 18.52 -19.32 10.04
N ALA A 14 18.11 -19.47 11.32
CA ALA A 14 16.83 -18.98 11.82
C ALA A 14 16.78 -17.45 11.94
N GLY A 15 17.91 -16.79 12.16
CA GLY A 15 18.00 -15.32 12.26
C GLY A 15 17.77 -14.58 10.94
N CYS A 16 18.12 -15.19 9.80
CA CYS A 16 17.94 -14.57 8.49
C CYS A 16 16.48 -14.50 8.03
N ALA A 17 15.60 -15.37 8.53
CA ALA A 17 14.17 -15.41 8.16
C ALA A 17 13.32 -14.32 8.84
N MET A 18 13.86 -13.57 9.81
CA MET A 18 13.12 -12.56 10.60
C MET A 18 13.55 -11.12 10.32
N LEU A 19 14.42 -10.87 9.33
CA LEU A 19 14.83 -9.51 8.99
C LEU A 19 13.64 -8.77 8.34
N PRO A 20 13.31 -7.56 8.82
CA PRO A 20 12.29 -6.73 8.18
C PRO A 20 12.75 -6.35 6.78
N SER A 21 11.78 -6.17 5.86
CA SER A 21 12.09 -5.62 4.54
C SER A 21 12.78 -4.26 4.66
N SER A 22 13.77 -4.02 3.79
CA SER A 22 14.45 -2.72 3.72
C SER A 22 13.51 -1.64 3.15
N PHE A 23 13.85 -0.37 3.42
CA PHE A 23 13.16 0.76 2.81
C PHE A 23 13.35 0.72 1.29
N ASP A 24 12.25 0.84 0.57
CA ASP A 24 12.23 0.97 -0.88
C ASP A 24 11.66 2.32 -1.27
N ALA A 25 12.46 3.14 -1.96
CA ALA A 25 12.11 4.51 -2.31
C ALA A 25 10.97 4.58 -3.35
N GLN A 26 10.89 3.62 -4.28
CA GLN A 26 9.84 3.60 -5.30
C GLN A 26 8.49 3.19 -4.70
N GLU A 27 8.47 2.13 -3.88
CA GLU A 27 7.28 1.73 -3.14
C GLU A 27 6.77 2.90 -2.29
N HIS A 28 7.66 3.53 -1.52
CA HIS A 28 7.31 4.66 -0.66
C HIS A 28 6.74 5.84 -1.47
N ALA A 29 7.40 6.25 -2.55
CA ALA A 29 6.96 7.37 -3.38
C ALA A 29 5.57 7.15 -3.99
N ARG A 30 5.25 5.92 -4.43
CA ARG A 30 3.92 5.61 -4.96
C ARG A 30 2.83 5.66 -3.90
N ILE A 31 3.11 5.19 -2.68
CA ILE A 31 2.17 5.29 -1.56
C ILE A 31 1.91 6.77 -1.22
N VAL A 32 2.94 7.61 -1.23
CA VAL A 32 2.82 9.07 -1.02
C VAL A 32 1.96 9.69 -2.12
N THR A 33 2.15 9.31 -3.38
CA THR A 33 1.31 9.79 -4.49
C THR A 33 -0.18 9.47 -4.28
N ILE A 34 -0.50 8.23 -3.90
CA ILE A 34 -1.89 7.84 -3.60
C ILE A 34 -2.45 8.65 -2.42
N ASN A 35 -1.63 8.86 -1.39
CA ASN A 35 -2.02 9.67 -0.24
C ASN A 35 -2.37 11.09 -0.64
N GLN A 36 -1.57 11.73 -1.48
CA GLN A 36 -1.82 13.08 -2.00
C GLN A 36 -3.06 13.14 -2.88
N LEU A 37 -3.21 12.22 -3.83
CA LEU A 37 -4.40 12.15 -4.70
C LEU A 37 -5.69 12.03 -3.87
N SER A 38 -5.69 11.19 -2.85
CA SER A 38 -6.85 11.01 -1.98
C SER A 38 -7.13 12.23 -1.10
N ALA A 39 -6.09 12.92 -0.61
CA ALA A 39 -6.22 14.11 0.21
C ALA A 39 -6.76 15.30 -0.59
N ASP A 40 -6.18 15.56 -1.76
CA ASP A 40 -6.49 16.72 -2.59
C ASP A 40 -7.91 16.65 -3.17
N ASN A 41 -8.43 15.45 -3.38
CA ASN A 41 -9.72 15.23 -4.01
C ASN A 41 -10.84 14.77 -3.04
N ARG A 42 -10.62 14.80 -1.73
CA ARG A 42 -11.61 14.40 -0.72
C ARG A 42 -12.93 15.17 -0.78
N VAL A 43 -12.95 16.35 -1.39
CA VAL A 43 -14.16 17.16 -1.55
C VAL A 43 -15.14 16.50 -2.53
N CYS A 44 -14.66 15.68 -3.47
CA CYS A 44 -15.47 15.08 -4.53
C CYS A 44 -16.29 16.16 -5.28
N ALA A 45 -15.60 17.21 -5.70
CA ALA A 45 -16.22 18.45 -6.21
C ALA A 45 -17.09 18.22 -7.44
N THR A 46 -16.62 17.40 -8.40
CA THR A 46 -17.39 16.99 -9.57
C THR A 46 -17.30 15.48 -9.77
N ARG A 47 -18.30 14.90 -10.46
CA ARG A 47 -18.31 13.48 -10.81
C ARG A 47 -17.08 13.10 -11.65
N GLU A 48 -16.80 13.89 -12.66
CA GLU A 48 -15.71 13.63 -13.62
C GLU A 48 -14.35 13.61 -12.90
N LEU A 49 -14.10 14.59 -12.04
CA LEU A 49 -12.87 14.67 -11.27
C LEU A 49 -12.75 13.50 -10.30
N ALA A 50 -13.81 13.17 -9.57
CA ALA A 50 -13.82 12.09 -8.62
C ALA A 50 -13.66 10.72 -9.31
N GLN A 51 -14.27 10.51 -10.47
CA GLN A 51 -14.10 9.30 -11.27
C GLN A 51 -12.67 9.17 -11.79
N THR A 52 -12.10 10.23 -12.36
CA THR A 52 -10.71 10.25 -12.85
C THR A 52 -9.74 9.99 -11.72
N THR A 53 -9.91 10.64 -10.58
CA THR A 53 -9.09 10.42 -9.38
C THR A 53 -9.17 8.96 -8.91
N SER A 54 -10.35 8.37 -8.85
CA SER A 54 -10.51 6.98 -8.42
C SER A 54 -9.81 6.00 -9.37
N GLN A 55 -9.85 6.25 -10.66
CA GLN A 55 -9.13 5.45 -11.66
C GLN A 55 -7.62 5.57 -11.53
N GLU A 56 -7.13 6.80 -11.30
CA GLU A 56 -5.70 7.05 -11.10
C GLU A 56 -5.18 6.39 -9.83
N ILE A 57 -5.89 6.55 -8.70
CA ILE A 57 -5.57 5.85 -7.45
C ILE A 57 -5.54 4.34 -7.65
N THR A 58 -6.52 3.79 -8.38
CA THR A 58 -6.57 2.34 -8.65
C THR A 58 -5.38 1.87 -9.45
N ARG A 59 -4.95 2.63 -10.47
CA ARG A 59 -3.77 2.32 -11.28
C ARG A 59 -2.49 2.34 -10.45
N GLU A 60 -2.33 3.35 -9.61
CA GLU A 60 -1.17 3.46 -8.71
C GLU A 60 -1.16 2.35 -7.65
N ALA A 61 -2.34 2.02 -7.09
CA ALA A 61 -2.48 0.93 -6.12
C ALA A 61 -2.19 -0.44 -6.73
N ASP A 62 -2.61 -0.69 -7.97
CA ASP A 62 -2.30 -1.92 -8.71
C ASP A 62 -0.79 -2.03 -8.99
N TRP A 63 -0.16 -0.93 -9.37
CA TRP A 63 1.28 -0.88 -9.59
C TRP A 63 2.05 -1.21 -8.30
N VAL A 64 1.74 -0.52 -7.20
CA VAL A 64 2.47 -0.71 -5.93
C VAL A 64 2.24 -2.10 -5.35
N HIS A 65 1.05 -2.67 -5.55
CA HIS A 65 0.77 -4.05 -5.13
C HIS A 65 1.64 -5.06 -5.87
N ARG A 66 1.71 -4.97 -7.20
CA ARG A 66 2.56 -5.86 -8.01
C ARG A 66 4.04 -5.66 -7.76
N TYR A 67 4.48 -4.41 -7.67
CA TYR A 67 5.86 -4.07 -7.35
C TYR A 67 6.25 -4.55 -5.95
N GLY A 68 5.44 -4.25 -4.95
CA GLY A 68 5.67 -4.66 -3.57
C GLY A 68 5.72 -6.17 -3.40
N ALA A 69 4.91 -6.93 -4.16
CA ALA A 69 4.96 -8.40 -4.17
C ALA A 69 6.27 -8.95 -4.74
N SER A 70 6.99 -8.19 -5.57
CA SER A 70 8.30 -8.57 -6.10
C SER A 70 9.46 -8.32 -5.14
N LEU A 71 9.25 -7.55 -4.07
CA LEU A 71 10.26 -7.24 -3.07
C LEU A 71 10.37 -8.37 -2.04
N GLY A 72 11.59 -8.72 -1.66
CA GLY A 72 11.84 -9.73 -0.63
C GLY A 72 11.37 -9.29 0.76
N ASN A 73 10.85 -10.23 1.55
CA ASN A 73 10.39 -10.01 2.93
C ASN A 73 9.36 -8.88 3.10
N ASN A 74 8.47 -8.72 2.11
CA ASN A 74 7.53 -7.61 2.02
C ASN A 74 6.06 -8.03 2.27
N GLU A 75 5.79 -9.22 2.80
CA GLU A 75 4.45 -9.81 2.88
C GLU A 75 3.46 -8.95 3.65
N LYS A 76 3.90 -8.32 4.73
CA LYS A 76 3.04 -7.41 5.52
C LYS A 76 2.58 -6.22 4.70
N MET A 77 3.52 -5.56 4.01
CA MET A 77 3.20 -4.41 3.17
C MET A 77 2.38 -4.83 1.95
N THR A 78 2.70 -5.98 1.35
CA THR A 78 1.94 -6.53 0.21
C THR A 78 0.47 -6.77 0.57
N ARG A 79 0.16 -7.24 1.78
CA ARG A 79 -1.23 -7.33 2.27
C ARG A 79 -1.89 -5.97 2.41
N MET A 80 -1.17 -4.96 2.89
CA MET A 80 -1.69 -3.59 2.95
C MET A 80 -1.96 -3.01 1.55
N HIS A 81 -1.07 -3.28 0.59
CA HIS A 81 -1.28 -2.92 -0.82
C HIS A 81 -2.52 -3.60 -1.41
N ALA A 82 -2.74 -4.89 -1.11
CA ALA A 82 -3.92 -5.62 -1.58
C ALA A 82 -5.22 -5.01 -1.05
N ASN A 83 -5.26 -4.63 0.22
CA ASN A 83 -6.41 -3.95 0.82
C ASN A 83 -6.64 -2.56 0.21
N LEU A 84 -5.58 -1.80 -0.02
CA LEU A 84 -5.63 -0.50 -0.68
C LEU A 84 -6.20 -0.63 -2.10
N LEU A 85 -5.72 -1.61 -2.86
CA LEU A 85 -6.21 -1.90 -4.21
C LEU A 85 -7.69 -2.28 -4.21
N ALA A 86 -8.14 -3.10 -3.26
CA ALA A 86 -9.54 -3.47 -3.13
C ALA A 86 -10.43 -2.25 -2.85
N MET A 87 -10.03 -1.36 -1.93
CA MET A 87 -10.78 -0.13 -1.64
C MET A 87 -10.86 0.81 -2.84
N SER A 88 -9.77 0.97 -3.57
CA SER A 88 -9.73 1.87 -4.73
C SER A 88 -10.52 1.32 -5.91
N ARG A 89 -10.45 0.00 -6.17
CA ARG A 89 -11.27 -0.67 -7.18
C ARG A 89 -12.75 -0.54 -6.89
N GLU A 90 -13.17 -0.74 -5.65
CA GLU A 90 -14.57 -0.59 -5.25
C GLU A 90 -15.12 0.80 -5.60
N LEU A 91 -14.37 1.86 -5.31
CA LEU A 91 -14.77 3.23 -5.65
C LEU A 91 -14.81 3.45 -7.18
N SER A 92 -13.77 3.04 -7.90
CA SER A 92 -13.66 3.19 -9.36
C SER A 92 -14.76 2.44 -10.10
N GLU A 93 -15.01 1.19 -9.71
CA GLU A 93 -16.06 0.35 -10.31
C GLU A 93 -17.46 0.91 -10.03
N ARG A 94 -17.66 1.49 -8.85
CA ARG A 94 -18.93 2.11 -8.51
C ARG A 94 -19.23 3.31 -9.40
N TYR A 95 -18.25 4.14 -9.71
CA TYR A 95 -18.37 5.21 -10.71
C TYR A 95 -18.66 4.68 -12.12
N GLY A 96 -18.09 3.54 -12.49
CA GLY A 96 -18.34 2.88 -13.77
C GLY A 96 -19.77 2.33 -13.91
N ARG A 97 -20.46 2.04 -12.79
CA ARG A 97 -21.83 1.49 -12.78
C ARG A 97 -22.93 2.56 -12.68
N GLY A 98 -22.60 3.80 -12.36
CA GLY A 98 -23.61 4.84 -12.26
C GLY A 98 -23.22 5.99 -11.32
N GLU A 99 -24.21 6.63 -10.73
CA GLU A 99 -24.00 7.74 -9.81
C GLU A 99 -23.47 7.27 -8.46
N VAL A 100 -22.58 8.11 -7.92
CA VAL A 100 -21.98 7.93 -6.60
C VAL A 100 -22.31 9.17 -5.78
N SER A 101 -22.85 8.98 -4.57
CA SER A 101 -23.08 10.12 -3.67
C SER A 101 -21.76 10.76 -3.22
N VAL A 102 -21.80 12.06 -2.98
CA VAL A 102 -20.63 12.79 -2.46
C VAL A 102 -20.21 12.25 -1.09
N VAL A 103 -21.16 11.86 -0.25
CA VAL A 103 -20.88 11.27 1.07
C VAL A 103 -20.11 9.96 0.93
N TYR A 104 -20.52 9.08 0.02
CA TYR A 104 -19.81 7.83 -0.24
C TYR A 104 -18.41 8.06 -0.79
N CYS A 105 -18.28 8.95 -1.78
CA CYS A 105 -17.00 9.31 -2.35
C CYS A 105 -16.03 9.84 -1.28
N ARG A 106 -16.47 10.78 -0.48
CA ARG A 106 -15.67 11.35 0.64
C ARG A 106 -15.23 10.30 1.62
N ALA A 107 -16.15 9.42 2.05
CA ALA A 107 -15.83 8.35 2.99
C ALA A 107 -14.77 7.39 2.43
N LYS A 108 -14.88 7.02 1.16
CA LYS A 108 -13.90 6.13 0.51
C LYS A 108 -12.53 6.79 0.33
N LEU A 109 -12.47 8.03 -0.11
CA LEU A 109 -11.19 8.76 -0.24
C LEU A 109 -10.54 9.01 1.13
N ASP A 110 -11.33 9.28 2.17
CA ASP A 110 -10.82 9.42 3.54
C ASP A 110 -10.23 8.09 4.06
N ASN A 111 -10.87 6.96 3.80
CA ASN A 111 -10.35 5.65 4.16
C ASN A 111 -9.05 5.32 3.41
N ILE A 112 -8.98 5.62 2.11
CA ILE A 112 -7.76 5.46 1.31
C ILE A 112 -6.64 6.34 1.87
N HIS A 113 -6.95 7.59 2.19
CA HIS A 113 -5.99 8.53 2.78
C HIS A 113 -5.43 8.01 4.12
N LYS A 114 -6.27 7.56 5.03
CA LYS A 114 -5.86 6.99 6.32
C LYS A 114 -5.03 5.72 6.16
N ALA A 115 -5.42 4.83 5.25
CA ALA A 115 -4.66 3.63 4.96
C ALA A 115 -3.25 3.96 4.45
N THR A 116 -3.13 4.89 3.51
CA THR A 116 -1.83 5.30 2.96
C THR A 116 -0.97 6.05 3.99
N GLN A 117 -1.56 6.85 4.88
CA GLN A 117 -0.81 7.44 6.01
C GLN A 117 -0.16 6.37 6.89
N THR A 118 -0.91 5.32 7.21
CA THR A 118 -0.37 4.19 7.97
C THR A 118 0.78 3.50 7.22
N MET A 119 0.60 3.27 5.92
CA MET A 119 1.61 2.62 5.06
C MET A 119 2.88 3.47 4.95
N ILE A 120 2.76 4.79 4.80
CA ILE A 120 3.89 5.72 4.80
C ILE A 120 4.67 5.60 6.12
N GLY A 121 3.99 5.58 7.26
CA GLY A 121 4.61 5.42 8.56
C GLY A 121 5.34 4.08 8.73
N VAL A 122 4.78 2.99 8.22
CA VAL A 122 5.42 1.67 8.21
C VAL A 122 6.65 1.66 7.31
N SER A 123 6.53 2.17 6.09
CA SER A 123 7.61 2.23 5.11
C SER A 123 8.78 3.09 5.60
N ALA A 124 8.49 4.27 6.15
CA ALA A 124 9.52 5.21 6.63
C ALA A 124 10.38 4.66 7.77
N ARG A 125 9.85 3.73 8.57
CA ARG A 125 10.58 3.10 9.69
C ARG A 125 11.43 1.90 9.29
N ARG A 126 11.41 1.49 8.04
CA ARG A 126 12.23 0.38 7.56
C ARG A 126 13.72 0.74 7.54
N PRO A 127 14.62 -0.24 7.78
CA PRO A 127 16.06 0.00 7.67
C PRO A 127 16.45 0.48 6.27
N ARG A 128 17.32 1.44 6.21
CA ARG A 128 17.95 1.90 4.97
C ARG A 128 19.30 1.21 4.87
N LEU A 129 19.45 0.38 3.86
CA LEU A 129 20.70 -0.34 3.58
C LEU A 129 21.61 0.54 2.74
#